data_3b7373b3f5aa53ecd4c95b3e7a025ec6
#
_entry.id   3b7373b3f5aa53ecd4c95b3e7a025ec6
#
_cell.length_a   1.000
_cell.length_b   1.000
_cell.length_c   1.000
_cell.angle_alpha   90.00
_cell.angle_beta   90.00
_cell.angle_gamma   90.00
#
_symmetry.space_group_name_H-M   'P 1'
#
loop_
_entity.id
_entity.type
_entity.pdbx_description
1 polymer ?
#
loop_
_entity_poly.entity_id
_entity_poly.type
_entity_poly.pdbx_seq_one_letter_code
_entity_poly.pdbx_strand_id
1 'polypeptide(L)'
;MKPLSLRVVIADDHSAVRAGIHHVIEASGGASIMGTARNSSELLELLGRVECDVLITGYAMPGGRHGDGMLLFRLIRQRFPELRIVVLTMLDNPGIVHSLLKLGITCILSKSDSMSHLMPAVHVAYADGRYLSPTIAEVADSITTSRAQIHALSGRELEVIRLYVSGMTVNEIAERLNRSKKTISSQKGAAMLKLGLKRDLDLLRYGLESGLVGGDARMAVQRAH
;
A
#
# COMPACT_ATOMS: atom_id res chain seq x y z
N MET A 1 -36.07 15.53 -11.70
CA MET A 1 -34.60 15.47 -11.70
C MET A 1 -34.22 14.02 -11.52
N LYS A 2 -33.50 13.40 -12.46
CA LYS A 2 -32.87 12.09 -12.20
C LYS A 2 -31.87 12.27 -11.05
N PRO A 3 -31.88 11.41 -10.02
CA PRO A 3 -30.84 11.48 -9.02
C PRO A 3 -29.47 11.40 -9.73
N LEU A 4 -28.50 12.24 -9.34
CA LEU A 4 -27.15 12.16 -9.86
C LEU A 4 -26.60 10.79 -9.43
N SER A 5 -26.59 9.85 -10.38
CA SER A 5 -26.00 8.54 -10.16
C SER A 5 -24.49 8.66 -10.34
N LEU A 6 -23.70 8.20 -9.36
CA LEU A 6 -22.24 8.20 -9.42
C LEU A 6 -21.77 7.34 -10.59
N ARG A 7 -20.89 7.87 -11.44
CA ARG A 7 -20.29 7.13 -12.56
C ARG A 7 -19.08 6.36 -12.08
N VAL A 8 -19.15 5.04 -12.17
CA VAL A 8 -18.12 4.14 -11.63
C VAL A 8 -17.50 3.30 -12.75
N VAL A 9 -16.17 3.21 -12.76
CA VAL A 9 -15.42 2.23 -13.56
C VAL A 9 -14.88 1.16 -12.63
N ILE A 10 -14.97 -0.09 -13.06
CA ILE A 10 -14.49 -1.25 -12.29
C ILE A 10 -13.28 -1.86 -13.02
N ALA A 11 -12.18 -2.10 -12.31
CA ALA A 11 -11.00 -2.77 -12.86
C ALA A 11 -10.47 -3.82 -11.88
N ASP A 12 -10.41 -5.07 -12.31
CA ASP A 12 -9.79 -6.18 -11.56
C ASP A 12 -9.47 -7.31 -12.54
N ASP A 13 -8.42 -8.05 -12.32
CA ASP A 13 -8.06 -9.20 -13.17
C ASP A 13 -8.97 -10.43 -12.91
N HIS A 14 -9.54 -10.55 -11.70
CA HIS A 14 -10.42 -11.64 -11.32
C HIS A 14 -11.88 -11.38 -11.72
N SER A 15 -12.44 -12.22 -12.58
CA SER A 15 -13.82 -12.09 -13.05
C SER A 15 -14.86 -12.17 -11.92
N ALA A 16 -14.62 -13.03 -10.93
CA ALA A 16 -15.50 -13.16 -9.77
C ALA A 16 -15.57 -11.89 -8.91
N VAL A 17 -14.43 -11.19 -8.74
CA VAL A 17 -14.38 -9.92 -8.02
C VAL A 17 -15.15 -8.86 -8.80
N ARG A 18 -14.94 -8.74 -10.13
CA ARG A 18 -15.71 -7.79 -10.95
C ARG A 18 -17.21 -8.05 -10.89
N ALA A 19 -17.63 -9.33 -10.96
CA ALA A 19 -19.04 -9.70 -10.85
C ALA A 19 -19.63 -9.34 -9.48
N GLY A 20 -18.88 -9.58 -8.39
CA GLY A 20 -19.29 -9.21 -7.04
C GLY A 20 -19.45 -7.71 -6.86
N ILE A 21 -18.49 -6.92 -7.35
CA ILE A 21 -18.57 -5.46 -7.34
C ILE A 21 -19.78 -4.97 -8.13
N HIS A 22 -19.98 -5.51 -9.33
CA HIS A 22 -21.12 -5.19 -10.20
C HIS A 22 -22.45 -5.41 -9.46
N HIS A 23 -22.62 -6.58 -8.86
CA HIS A 23 -23.83 -6.92 -8.11
C HIS A 23 -24.11 -5.95 -6.96
N VAL A 24 -23.07 -5.60 -6.18
CA VAL A 24 -23.22 -4.66 -5.05
C VAL A 24 -23.62 -3.25 -5.53
N ILE A 25 -23.03 -2.79 -6.63
CA ILE A 25 -23.34 -1.46 -7.18
C ILE A 25 -24.78 -1.43 -7.71
N GLU A 26 -25.22 -2.45 -8.47
CA GLU A 26 -26.58 -2.56 -8.98
C GLU A 26 -27.61 -2.63 -7.85
N ALA A 27 -27.35 -3.44 -6.83
CA ALA A 27 -28.23 -3.58 -5.68
C ALA A 27 -28.38 -2.26 -4.88
N SER A 28 -27.37 -1.40 -4.89
CA SER A 28 -27.39 -0.12 -4.16
C SER A 28 -28.26 0.96 -4.84
N GLY A 29 -28.41 0.90 -6.15
CA GLY A 29 -29.17 1.88 -6.96
C GLY A 29 -28.58 3.30 -6.98
N GLY A 30 -27.43 3.54 -6.31
CA GLY A 30 -26.81 4.87 -6.16
C GLY A 30 -25.69 5.18 -7.16
N ALA A 31 -25.28 4.22 -7.98
CA ALA A 31 -24.19 4.38 -8.93
C ALA A 31 -24.49 3.68 -10.26
N SER A 32 -23.86 4.16 -11.33
CA SER A 32 -23.94 3.59 -12.69
C SER A 32 -22.57 3.12 -13.14
N ILE A 33 -22.47 1.88 -13.61
CA ILE A 33 -21.23 1.31 -14.09
C ILE A 33 -21.00 1.76 -15.53
N MET A 34 -19.94 2.53 -15.75
CA MET A 34 -19.57 3.07 -17.07
C MET A 34 -18.76 2.08 -17.90
N GLY A 35 -18.18 1.07 -17.26
CA GLY A 35 -17.45 0.00 -17.92
C GLY A 35 -16.57 -0.80 -16.96
N THR A 36 -15.99 -1.87 -17.49
CA THR A 36 -15.09 -2.76 -16.74
C THR A 36 -13.80 -3.03 -17.49
N ALA A 37 -12.70 -3.21 -16.76
CA ALA A 37 -11.38 -3.53 -17.30
C ALA A 37 -10.75 -4.71 -16.56
N ARG A 38 -9.92 -5.49 -17.24
CA ARG A 38 -9.24 -6.68 -16.70
C ARG A 38 -7.76 -6.46 -16.43
N ASN A 39 -7.19 -5.42 -17.01
CA ASN A 39 -5.77 -5.09 -16.92
C ASN A 39 -5.54 -3.58 -17.10
N SER A 40 -4.31 -3.14 -16.90
CA SER A 40 -3.94 -1.72 -16.98
C SER A 40 -4.16 -1.10 -18.37
N SER A 41 -4.03 -1.86 -19.46
CA SER A 41 -4.21 -1.34 -20.81
C SER A 41 -5.69 -1.03 -21.08
N GLU A 42 -6.58 -1.99 -20.78
CA GLU A 42 -8.03 -1.81 -20.90
C GLU A 42 -8.53 -0.68 -19.99
N LEU A 43 -8.00 -0.58 -18.76
CA LEU A 43 -8.37 0.47 -17.82
C LEU A 43 -8.05 1.87 -18.35
N LEU A 44 -6.83 2.09 -18.81
CA LEU A 44 -6.42 3.42 -19.29
C LEU A 44 -7.15 3.82 -20.58
N GLU A 45 -7.41 2.85 -21.46
CA GLU A 45 -8.22 3.07 -22.65
C GLU A 45 -9.68 3.43 -22.31
N LEU A 46 -10.26 2.70 -21.35
CA LEU A 46 -11.64 2.96 -20.88
C LEU A 46 -11.75 4.34 -20.22
N LEU A 47 -10.84 4.69 -19.29
CA LEU A 47 -10.82 6.01 -18.64
C LEU A 47 -10.63 7.18 -19.61
N GLY A 48 -10.01 6.95 -20.77
CA GLY A 48 -9.90 7.94 -21.84
C GLY A 48 -11.18 8.13 -22.66
N ARG A 49 -12.16 7.23 -22.54
CA ARG A 49 -13.39 7.23 -23.35
C ARG A 49 -14.66 7.58 -22.56
N VAL A 50 -14.66 7.34 -21.26
CA VAL A 50 -15.85 7.54 -20.43
C VAL A 50 -15.58 8.52 -19.30
N GLU A 51 -16.60 9.24 -18.89
CA GLU A 51 -16.54 10.03 -17.67
C GLU A 51 -16.66 9.11 -16.45
N CYS A 52 -15.76 9.29 -15.49
CA CYS A 52 -15.66 8.46 -14.29
C CYS A 52 -15.49 9.34 -13.05
N ASP A 53 -16.40 9.20 -12.08
CA ASP A 53 -16.33 9.92 -10.81
C ASP A 53 -15.49 9.13 -9.80
N VAL A 54 -15.66 7.79 -9.76
CA VAL A 54 -14.92 6.90 -8.86
C VAL A 54 -14.44 5.66 -9.61
N LEU A 55 -13.15 5.41 -9.56
CA LEU A 55 -12.54 4.17 -10.02
C LEU A 55 -12.45 3.17 -8.87
N ILE A 56 -13.04 1.99 -9.05
CA ILE A 56 -12.85 0.84 -8.16
C ILE A 56 -11.86 -0.10 -8.84
N THR A 57 -10.68 -0.33 -8.24
CA THR A 57 -9.62 -1.10 -8.92
C THR A 57 -8.89 -2.06 -7.99
N GLY A 58 -8.55 -3.23 -8.50
CA GLY A 58 -7.56 -4.12 -7.87
C GLY A 58 -6.19 -3.46 -7.79
N TYR A 59 -5.41 -3.81 -6.76
CA TYR A 59 -4.02 -3.34 -6.65
C TYR A 59 -3.11 -3.97 -7.69
N ALA A 60 -3.18 -5.29 -7.85
CA ALA A 60 -2.42 -6.06 -8.84
C ALA A 60 -3.35 -6.46 -9.99
N MET A 61 -2.98 -6.10 -11.20
CA MET A 61 -3.71 -6.45 -12.43
C MET A 61 -2.71 -6.81 -13.53
N PRO A 62 -2.15 -8.02 -13.50
CA PRO A 62 -1.14 -8.44 -14.46
C PRO A 62 -1.67 -8.47 -15.90
N GLY A 63 -0.77 -8.54 -16.89
CA GLY A 63 -1.12 -8.73 -18.31
C GLY A 63 -1.37 -7.44 -19.10
N GLY A 64 -1.26 -6.26 -18.48
CA GLY A 64 -1.33 -4.98 -19.18
C GLY A 64 0.05 -4.44 -19.61
N ARG A 65 0.08 -3.56 -20.64
CA ARG A 65 1.33 -2.94 -21.14
C ARG A 65 1.89 -1.85 -20.22
N HIS A 66 1.11 -1.36 -19.28
CA HIS A 66 1.46 -0.22 -18.44
C HIS A 66 1.90 -0.63 -17.02
N GLY A 67 2.17 -1.92 -16.81
CA GLY A 67 2.47 -2.48 -15.50
C GLY A 67 1.24 -2.53 -14.59
N ASP A 68 1.46 -2.84 -13.31
CA ASP A 68 0.44 -2.92 -12.27
C ASP A 68 0.95 -2.29 -10.95
N GLY A 69 0.18 -2.44 -9.88
CA GLY A 69 0.53 -1.94 -8.55
C GLY A 69 0.86 -0.45 -8.55
N MET A 70 1.86 -0.05 -7.78
CA MET A 70 2.22 1.36 -7.60
C MET A 70 2.60 2.09 -8.89
N LEU A 71 3.10 1.38 -9.90
CA LEU A 71 3.43 1.98 -11.18
C LEU A 71 2.17 2.47 -11.90
N LEU A 72 1.14 1.62 -11.94
CA LEU A 72 -0.16 1.97 -12.52
C LEU A 72 -0.81 3.14 -11.78
N PHE A 73 -0.82 3.13 -10.45
CA PHE A 73 -1.44 4.22 -9.67
C PHE A 73 -0.76 5.58 -9.88
N ARG A 74 0.57 5.61 -9.99
CA ARG A 74 1.30 6.83 -10.35
C ARG A 74 0.89 7.34 -11.73
N LEU A 75 0.77 6.44 -12.70
CA LEU A 75 0.34 6.79 -14.05
C LEU A 75 -1.10 7.32 -14.08
N ILE A 76 -2.01 6.70 -13.32
CA ILE A 76 -3.40 7.16 -13.19
C ILE A 76 -3.44 8.56 -12.57
N ARG A 77 -2.70 8.81 -11.46
CA ARG A 77 -2.64 10.13 -10.83
C ARG A 77 -2.07 11.21 -11.74
N GLN A 78 -1.10 10.86 -12.58
CA GLN A 78 -0.53 11.78 -13.57
C GLN A 78 -1.51 12.14 -14.69
N ARG A 79 -2.28 11.17 -15.19
CA ARG A 79 -3.19 11.36 -16.32
C ARG A 79 -4.58 11.86 -15.91
N PHE A 80 -5.03 11.43 -14.72
CA PHE A 80 -6.37 11.71 -14.18
C PHE A 80 -6.24 12.18 -12.72
N PRO A 81 -5.73 13.39 -12.47
CA PRO A 81 -5.43 13.87 -11.12
C PRO A 81 -6.67 13.97 -10.22
N GLU A 82 -7.83 14.31 -10.79
CA GLU A 82 -9.09 14.48 -10.06
C GLU A 82 -9.87 13.16 -9.86
N LEU A 83 -9.41 12.05 -10.43
CA LEU A 83 -10.10 10.78 -10.34
C LEU A 83 -10.04 10.23 -8.92
N ARG A 84 -11.18 9.97 -8.32
CA ARG A 84 -11.28 9.33 -7.01
C ARG A 84 -11.09 7.83 -7.15
N ILE A 85 -10.32 7.23 -6.24
CA ILE A 85 -9.91 5.83 -6.38
C ILE A 85 -10.23 5.07 -5.09
N VAL A 86 -10.93 3.95 -5.25
CA VAL A 86 -11.10 2.90 -4.24
C VAL A 86 -10.25 1.71 -4.66
N VAL A 87 -9.29 1.32 -3.83
CA VAL A 87 -8.41 0.17 -4.11
C VAL A 87 -8.89 -1.05 -3.36
N LEU A 88 -9.01 -2.19 -4.06
CA LEU A 88 -9.18 -3.51 -3.45
C LEU A 88 -7.88 -4.28 -3.54
N THR A 89 -7.42 -4.86 -2.42
CA THR A 89 -6.15 -5.59 -2.38
C THR A 89 -6.28 -6.89 -1.58
N MET A 90 -5.55 -7.92 -2.02
CA MET A 90 -5.27 -9.12 -1.20
C MET A 90 -3.99 -8.94 -0.38
N LEU A 91 -3.23 -7.85 -0.60
CA LEU A 91 -1.93 -7.64 0.00
C LEU A 91 -2.09 -6.74 1.24
N ASP A 92 -2.11 -7.34 2.41
CA ASP A 92 -2.15 -6.65 3.71
C ASP A 92 -0.74 -6.19 4.14
N ASN A 93 0.07 -5.76 3.17
CA ASN A 93 1.45 -5.33 3.41
C ASN A 93 1.49 -3.86 3.83
N PRO A 94 2.01 -3.53 5.02
CA PRO A 94 2.09 -2.16 5.52
C PRO A 94 2.77 -1.18 4.56
N GLY A 95 3.81 -1.62 3.84
CA GLY A 95 4.53 -0.78 2.87
C GLY A 95 3.68 -0.39 1.66
N ILE A 96 2.78 -1.28 1.21
CA ILE A 96 1.85 -1.01 0.11
C ILE A 96 0.78 -0.02 0.57
N VAL A 97 0.13 -0.29 1.69
CA VAL A 97 -0.91 0.59 2.28
C VAL A 97 -0.34 2.00 2.49
N HIS A 98 0.87 2.09 3.07
CA HIS A 98 1.54 3.36 3.26
C HIS A 98 1.84 4.10 1.94
N SER A 99 2.30 3.38 0.92
CA SER A 99 2.62 3.96 -0.39
C SER A 99 1.37 4.48 -1.10
N LEU A 100 0.24 3.76 -1.00
CA LEU A 100 -1.06 4.20 -1.53
C LEU A 100 -1.54 5.48 -0.82
N LEU A 101 -1.49 5.50 0.52
CA LEU A 101 -1.87 6.67 1.31
C LEU A 101 -1.00 7.90 0.97
N LYS A 102 0.31 7.72 0.78
CA LYS A 102 1.21 8.79 0.33
C LYS A 102 0.89 9.32 -1.07
N LEU A 103 0.33 8.48 -1.94
CA LEU A 103 -0.09 8.87 -3.29
C LEU A 103 -1.49 9.55 -3.28
N GLY A 104 -2.06 9.80 -2.10
CA GLY A 104 -3.39 10.40 -1.96
C GLY A 104 -4.53 9.43 -2.26
N ILE A 105 -4.30 8.12 -2.20
CA ILE A 105 -5.34 7.10 -2.30
C ILE A 105 -5.77 6.77 -0.88
N THR A 106 -6.90 7.31 -0.47
CA THR A 106 -7.39 7.29 0.91
C THR A 106 -8.47 6.23 1.18
N CYS A 107 -9.01 5.63 0.11
CA CYS A 107 -10.02 4.58 0.21
C CYS A 107 -9.41 3.23 -0.22
N ILE A 108 -9.16 2.36 0.77
CA ILE A 108 -8.48 1.07 0.55
C ILE A 108 -9.27 -0.02 1.28
N LEU A 109 -9.61 -1.08 0.56
CA LEU A 109 -10.35 -2.23 1.06
C LEU A 109 -9.51 -3.51 0.91
N SER A 110 -9.52 -4.38 1.91
CA SER A 110 -9.03 -5.74 1.76
C SER A 110 -10.08 -6.60 1.02
N LYS A 111 -9.63 -7.40 0.07
CA LYS A 111 -10.51 -8.39 -0.60
C LYS A 111 -10.96 -9.53 0.35
N SER A 112 -10.33 -9.65 1.53
CA SER A 112 -10.73 -10.58 2.59
C SER A 112 -11.87 -10.04 3.46
N ASP A 113 -12.09 -8.72 3.44
CA ASP A 113 -13.18 -8.11 4.19
C ASP A 113 -14.52 -8.22 3.43
N SER A 114 -15.62 -7.97 4.14
CA SER A 114 -16.94 -8.02 3.54
C SER A 114 -17.12 -6.99 2.42
N MET A 115 -17.79 -7.40 1.33
CA MET A 115 -18.17 -6.49 0.24
C MET A 115 -19.15 -5.38 0.67
N SER A 116 -19.74 -5.48 1.87
CA SER A 116 -20.56 -4.41 2.45
C SER A 116 -19.80 -3.10 2.66
N HIS A 117 -18.46 -3.14 2.74
CA HIS A 117 -17.61 -1.95 2.83
C HIS A 117 -17.49 -1.18 1.51
N LEU A 118 -17.90 -1.77 0.36
CA LEU A 118 -17.66 -1.20 -0.95
C LEU A 118 -18.42 0.12 -1.16
N MET A 119 -19.73 0.12 -0.99
CA MET A 119 -20.53 1.33 -1.23
C MET A 119 -20.23 2.47 -0.26
N PRO A 120 -20.04 2.22 1.06
CA PRO A 120 -19.51 3.24 1.96
C PRO A 120 -18.19 3.84 1.48
N ALA A 121 -17.23 3.01 1.02
CA ALA A 121 -15.95 3.48 0.50
C ALA A 121 -16.10 4.33 -0.78
N VAL A 122 -17.02 3.95 -1.69
CA VAL A 122 -17.32 4.71 -2.92
C VAL A 122 -17.87 6.10 -2.58
N HIS A 123 -18.83 6.19 -1.66
CA HIS A 123 -19.42 7.47 -1.25
C HIS A 123 -18.39 8.36 -0.54
N VAL A 124 -17.58 7.77 0.34
CA VAL A 124 -16.51 8.50 1.05
C VAL A 124 -15.42 8.96 0.07
N ALA A 125 -15.05 8.13 -0.91
CA ALA A 125 -14.10 8.52 -1.95
C ALA A 125 -14.63 9.69 -2.80
N TYR A 126 -15.90 9.66 -3.17
CA TYR A 126 -16.54 10.76 -3.91
C TYR A 126 -16.54 12.07 -3.12
N ALA A 127 -16.67 12.01 -1.81
CA ALA A 127 -16.57 13.16 -0.90
C ALA A 127 -15.12 13.55 -0.53
N ASP A 128 -14.13 13.03 -1.24
CA ASP A 128 -12.68 13.21 -0.95
C ASP A 128 -12.27 12.83 0.47
N GLY A 129 -13.00 11.89 1.08
CA GLY A 129 -12.76 11.40 2.44
C GLY A 129 -11.76 10.24 2.50
N ARG A 130 -11.67 9.64 3.68
CA ARG A 130 -10.83 8.46 3.95
C ARG A 130 -11.68 7.30 4.46
N TYR A 131 -11.51 6.14 3.84
CA TYR A 131 -12.15 4.89 4.25
C TYR A 131 -11.15 3.73 4.16
N LEU A 132 -10.91 3.07 5.26
CA LEU A 132 -10.11 1.85 5.33
C LEU A 132 -11.01 0.73 5.86
N SER A 133 -11.04 -0.40 5.18
CA SER A 133 -11.74 -1.57 5.72
C SER A 133 -11.03 -2.12 6.97
N PRO A 134 -11.69 -2.92 7.83
CA PRO A 134 -11.13 -3.34 9.12
C PRO A 134 -9.69 -3.87 9.03
N THR A 135 -9.42 -4.84 8.16
CA THR A 135 -8.09 -5.40 7.97
C THR A 135 -7.06 -4.33 7.55
N ILE A 136 -7.44 -3.40 6.66
CA ILE A 136 -6.53 -2.33 6.21
C ILE A 136 -6.32 -1.29 7.32
N ALA A 137 -7.33 -1.01 8.14
CA ALA A 137 -7.20 -0.09 9.28
C ALA A 137 -6.18 -0.63 10.30
N GLU A 138 -6.25 -1.91 10.66
CA GLU A 138 -5.29 -2.56 11.55
C GLU A 138 -3.84 -2.45 11.00
N VAL A 139 -3.67 -2.69 9.69
CA VAL A 139 -2.37 -2.53 9.01
C VAL A 139 -1.89 -1.08 9.06
N ALA A 140 -2.77 -0.10 8.83
CA ALA A 140 -2.42 1.31 8.87
C ALA A 140 -2.03 1.77 10.28
N ASP A 141 -2.71 1.29 11.31
CA ASP A 141 -2.41 1.58 12.72
C ASP A 141 -1.06 0.97 13.15
N SER A 142 -0.73 -0.22 12.66
CA SER A 142 0.58 -0.83 12.89
C SER A 142 1.72 0.03 12.33
N ILE A 143 1.52 0.67 11.17
CA ILE A 143 2.49 1.61 10.58
C ILE A 143 2.68 2.84 11.47
N THR A 144 1.60 3.38 12.01
CA THR A 144 1.64 4.55 12.87
C THR A 144 2.39 4.23 14.16
N THR A 145 2.11 3.08 14.77
CA THR A 145 2.80 2.59 15.96
C THR A 145 4.30 2.35 15.68
N SER A 146 4.63 1.70 14.57
CA SER A 146 6.02 1.48 14.17
C SER A 146 6.78 2.79 13.93
N ARG A 147 6.13 3.80 13.35
CA ARG A 147 6.74 5.13 13.18
C ARG A 147 7.01 5.83 14.51
N ALA A 148 6.07 5.80 15.44
CA ALA A 148 6.27 6.34 16.78
C ALA A 148 7.46 5.66 17.49
N GLN A 149 7.59 4.36 17.36
CA GLN A 149 8.73 3.59 17.89
C GLN A 149 10.06 3.98 17.20
N ILE A 150 10.06 4.19 15.88
CA ILE A 150 11.26 4.66 15.15
C ILE A 150 11.68 6.06 15.62
N HIS A 151 10.73 6.95 15.89
CA HIS A 151 11.04 8.28 16.44
C HIS A 151 11.61 8.23 17.85
N ALA A 152 11.40 7.15 18.61
CA ALA A 152 12.04 6.93 19.90
C ALA A 152 13.52 6.51 19.82
N LEU A 153 14.01 6.15 18.62
CA LEU A 153 15.42 5.83 18.41
C LEU A 153 16.24 7.13 18.34
N SER A 154 17.41 7.10 18.96
CA SER A 154 18.43 8.14 18.72
C SER A 154 18.93 8.07 17.26
N GLY A 155 19.48 9.18 16.74
CA GLY A 155 20.01 9.21 15.38
C GLY A 155 21.07 8.12 15.11
N ARG A 156 21.89 7.77 16.13
CA ARG A 156 22.91 6.70 16.05
C ARG A 156 22.29 5.30 16.02
N GLU A 157 21.29 5.04 16.83
CA GLU A 157 20.57 3.77 16.83
C GLU A 157 19.86 3.58 15.48
N LEU A 158 19.20 4.63 14.97
CA LEU A 158 18.52 4.58 13.68
C LEU A 158 19.50 4.31 12.52
N GLU A 159 20.68 4.93 12.53
CA GLU A 159 21.71 4.71 11.52
C GLU A 159 22.20 3.25 11.52
N VAL A 160 22.49 2.69 12.70
CA VAL A 160 22.90 1.29 12.84
C VAL A 160 21.81 0.33 12.37
N ILE A 161 20.55 0.58 12.74
CA ILE A 161 19.42 -0.26 12.29
C ILE A 161 19.26 -0.20 10.78
N ARG A 162 19.30 0.96 10.15
CA ARG A 162 19.20 1.10 8.69
C ARG A 162 20.28 0.30 7.96
N LEU A 163 21.53 0.39 8.40
CA LEU A 163 22.63 -0.36 7.80
C LEU A 163 22.48 -1.86 8.02
N TYR A 164 22.04 -2.28 9.20
CA TYR A 164 21.82 -3.68 9.50
C TYR A 164 20.69 -4.30 8.65
N VAL A 165 19.58 -3.61 8.55
CA VAL A 165 18.41 -4.05 7.74
C VAL A 165 18.70 -4.00 6.23
N SER A 166 19.66 -3.16 5.79
CA SER A 166 20.15 -3.18 4.39
C SER A 166 21.07 -4.37 4.08
N GLY A 167 21.34 -5.27 5.06
CA GLY A 167 22.11 -6.49 4.88
C GLY A 167 23.56 -6.44 5.36
N MET A 168 24.01 -5.32 5.97
CA MET A 168 25.36 -5.22 6.51
C MET A 168 25.49 -5.97 7.85
N THR A 169 26.61 -6.67 8.03
CA THR A 169 26.98 -7.29 9.30
C THR A 169 27.42 -6.24 10.32
N VAL A 170 27.40 -6.62 11.60
CA VAL A 170 27.90 -5.74 12.69
C VAL A 170 29.36 -5.32 12.47
N ASN A 171 30.21 -6.18 11.87
CA ASN A 171 31.60 -5.89 11.58
C ASN A 171 31.71 -4.80 10.49
N GLU A 172 31.01 -4.97 9.36
CA GLU A 172 30.97 -4.00 8.26
C GLU A 172 30.42 -2.64 8.70
N ILE A 173 29.40 -2.64 9.57
CA ILE A 173 28.85 -1.41 10.13
C ILE A 173 29.91 -0.73 11.04
N ALA A 174 30.63 -1.51 11.84
CA ALA A 174 31.68 -1.00 12.72
C ALA A 174 32.81 -0.34 11.93
N GLU A 175 33.26 -0.96 10.85
CA GLU A 175 34.24 -0.40 9.91
C GLU A 175 33.71 0.86 9.23
N ARG A 176 32.52 0.80 8.66
CA ARG A 176 31.89 1.92 7.93
C ARG A 176 31.70 3.15 8.80
N LEU A 177 31.27 2.97 10.05
CA LEU A 177 31.02 4.06 10.99
C LEU A 177 32.27 4.44 11.84
N ASN A 178 33.41 3.78 11.63
CA ASN A 178 34.64 3.93 12.40
C ASN A 178 34.39 3.80 13.92
N ARG A 179 33.76 2.70 14.32
CA ARG A 179 33.41 2.39 15.71
C ARG A 179 33.79 0.95 16.07
N SER A 180 33.82 0.67 17.38
CA SER A 180 34.06 -0.69 17.82
C SER A 180 32.84 -1.60 17.57
N LYS A 181 33.07 -2.88 17.27
CA LYS A 181 32.02 -3.91 17.19
C LYS A 181 31.12 -3.91 18.44
N LYS A 182 31.70 -3.72 19.62
CA LYS A 182 31.01 -3.66 20.91
C LYS A 182 30.01 -2.47 20.91
N THR A 183 30.42 -1.30 20.38
CA THR A 183 29.58 -0.11 20.29
C THR A 183 28.39 -0.36 19.37
N ILE A 184 28.61 -0.93 18.19
CA ILE A 184 27.54 -1.23 17.22
C ILE A 184 26.57 -2.26 17.77
N SER A 185 27.08 -3.35 18.41
CA SER A 185 26.22 -4.36 19.04
C SER A 185 25.38 -3.75 20.17
N SER A 186 25.94 -2.87 20.98
CA SER A 186 25.22 -2.20 22.06
C SER A 186 24.12 -1.26 21.51
N GLN A 187 24.42 -0.49 20.46
CA GLN A 187 23.45 0.40 19.80
C GLN A 187 22.33 -0.41 19.14
N LYS A 188 22.65 -1.51 18.45
CA LYS A 188 21.66 -2.44 17.90
C LYS A 188 20.76 -3.01 18.98
N GLY A 189 21.33 -3.50 20.09
CA GLY A 189 20.57 -4.06 21.21
C GLY A 189 19.65 -3.02 21.87
N ALA A 190 20.15 -1.81 22.10
CA ALA A 190 19.33 -0.72 22.65
C ALA A 190 18.17 -0.33 21.72
N ALA A 191 18.42 -0.27 20.41
CA ALA A 191 17.38 -0.02 19.43
C ALA A 191 16.34 -1.15 19.41
N MET A 192 16.75 -2.41 19.39
CA MET A 192 15.86 -3.57 19.44
C MET A 192 14.97 -3.56 20.69
N LEU A 193 15.53 -3.19 21.85
CA LEU A 193 14.76 -3.06 23.09
C LEU A 193 13.68 -1.98 22.97
N LYS A 194 14.01 -0.81 22.43
CA LYS A 194 13.06 0.30 22.19
C LYS A 194 11.96 -0.06 21.20
N LEU A 195 12.27 -0.91 20.20
CA LEU A 195 11.33 -1.42 19.21
C LEU A 195 10.53 -2.64 19.71
N GLY A 196 10.81 -3.16 20.91
CA GLY A 196 10.17 -4.35 21.45
C GLY A 196 10.55 -5.66 20.75
N LEU A 197 11.69 -5.68 20.02
CA LEU A 197 12.14 -6.82 19.22
C LEU A 197 13.14 -7.67 19.99
N LYS A 198 13.04 -9.00 19.88
CA LYS A 198 13.91 -9.94 20.61
C LYS A 198 14.94 -10.64 19.73
N ARG A 199 14.66 -10.83 18.44
CA ARG A 199 15.50 -11.59 17.52
C ARG A 199 15.89 -10.73 16.32
N ASP A 200 17.06 -11.00 15.76
CA ASP A 200 17.56 -10.32 14.57
C ASP A 200 16.62 -10.48 13.35
N LEU A 201 15.97 -11.63 13.23
CA LEU A 201 15.00 -11.89 12.18
C LEU A 201 13.78 -10.96 12.30
N ASP A 202 13.34 -10.71 13.53
CA ASP A 202 12.22 -9.77 13.78
C ASP A 202 12.61 -8.35 13.40
N LEU A 203 13.88 -7.97 13.61
CA LEU A 203 14.42 -6.67 13.21
C LEU A 203 14.46 -6.51 11.67
N LEU A 204 14.89 -7.56 10.94
CA LEU A 204 14.90 -7.55 9.48
C LEU A 204 13.47 -7.40 8.93
N ARG A 205 12.52 -8.18 9.46
CA ARG A 205 11.10 -8.08 9.10
C ARG A 205 10.55 -6.67 9.37
N TYR A 206 10.78 -6.15 10.56
CA TYR A 206 10.38 -4.82 10.96
C TYR A 206 10.92 -3.74 10.02
N GLY A 207 12.19 -3.84 9.61
CA GLY A 207 12.81 -2.90 8.69
C GLY A 207 12.17 -2.90 7.29
N LEU A 208 11.73 -4.08 6.81
CA LEU A 208 11.01 -4.22 5.53
C LEU A 208 9.59 -3.62 5.63
N GLU A 209 8.89 -3.89 6.72
CA GLU A 209 7.51 -3.44 6.96
C GLU A 209 7.44 -1.93 7.23
N SER A 210 8.36 -1.39 8.02
CA SER A 210 8.40 0.04 8.38
C SER A 210 8.99 0.95 7.29
N GLY A 211 9.51 0.38 6.19
CA GLY A 211 10.10 1.14 5.09
C GLY A 211 11.45 1.79 5.44
N LEU A 212 12.15 1.28 6.47
CA LEU A 212 13.51 1.71 6.82
C LEU A 212 14.53 1.38 5.73
N VAL A 213 14.23 0.39 4.91
CA VAL A 213 15.03 0.00 3.73
C VAL A 213 14.47 0.71 2.51
N GLY A 214 15.26 1.56 1.87
CA GLY A 214 14.92 2.18 0.59
C GLY A 214 14.72 1.13 -0.53
N GLY A 215 13.99 1.49 -1.60
CA GLY A 215 13.56 0.56 -2.66
C GLY A 215 14.63 -0.31 -3.32
N ASP A 216 15.92 0.05 -3.24
CA ASP A 216 17.03 -0.70 -3.84
C ASP A 216 17.43 -1.98 -3.07
N ALA A 217 17.18 -2.05 -1.76
CA ALA A 217 17.56 -3.23 -0.96
C ALA A 217 16.56 -4.39 -1.08
N ARG A 218 15.35 -4.17 -1.60
CA ARG A 218 14.36 -5.25 -1.85
C ARG A 218 14.81 -6.26 -2.91
N MET A 219 15.64 -5.82 -3.87
CA MET A 219 16.17 -6.71 -4.92
C MET A 219 17.29 -7.65 -4.42
N ALA A 220 17.98 -7.30 -3.36
CA ALA A 220 19.10 -8.10 -2.83
C ALA A 220 18.61 -9.32 -2.03
N VAL A 221 17.50 -9.20 -1.28
CA VAL A 221 16.93 -10.29 -0.47
C VAL A 221 16.25 -11.35 -1.34
N GLN A 222 15.66 -10.96 -2.49
CA GLN A 222 15.04 -11.92 -3.41
C GLN A 222 16.04 -12.75 -4.24
N ARG A 223 17.32 -12.37 -4.28
CA ARG A 223 18.38 -13.14 -4.98
C ARG A 223 19.09 -14.15 -4.10
N ALA A 224 18.78 -14.21 -2.80
CA ALA A 224 19.38 -15.12 -1.82
C ALA A 224 18.48 -16.34 -1.49
N HIS A 225 17.44 -16.55 -2.24
CA HIS A 225 16.61 -17.76 -2.30
C HIS A 225 16.54 -18.21 -3.77
#